data_98ae62f993afad57d93fc1d1f4df23a4
#
_entry.id   98ae62f993afad57d93fc1d1f4df23a4
#
_cell.length_a   1.000
_cell.length_b   1.000
_cell.length_c   1.000
_cell.angle_alpha   90.00
_cell.angle_beta   90.00
_cell.angle_gamma   90.00
#
_symmetry.space_group_name_H-M   'P 1'
#
loop_
_entity.id
_entity.type
_entity.pdbx_description
1 polymer ?
#
loop_
_entity_poly.entity_id
_entity_poly.type
_entity_poly.pdbx_seq_one_letter_code
_entity_poly.pdbx_strand_id
1 'polypeptide(L)'
;MLIALIPEFVAPSAPGVIGYDEVTELSADLLGRCGFFVPHYLGPEPNAHLMARMPNLERAQLLTAGFEAALPFVPPGVLLSNAVGVHDAATAELAIGLILASLRGIDNAARAMTTATWIHGHHTSLADRRVLILGAGGVGSALSRRLDGFEVEVTLVARSRRGTVGGPDEVAAMSELEGLLPSADIVVLALPLTNETRGLVDAAFLARMREGSLLVNVARGPVVRTDDLVEALQSGRIRAALDVTDPEPLPADHALWQCPNLLITGHLGGNTTSFPPRAIRLITEQLRRWRAGEPALHVVAGVNP
;
A
#
# COMPACT_ATOMS: atom_id res chain seq x y z
N MET A 1 18.32 -17.95 26.68
CA MET A 1 16.97 -18.06 26.11
C MET A 1 16.81 -16.93 25.12
N LEU A 2 16.40 -17.23 23.89
CA LEU A 2 16.10 -16.23 22.89
C LEU A 2 14.88 -15.40 23.27
N ILE A 3 14.88 -14.14 22.85
CA ILE A 3 13.82 -13.17 23.12
C ILE A 3 13.24 -12.64 21.81
N ALA A 4 12.06 -12.02 21.90
CA ALA A 4 11.46 -11.26 20.83
C ALA A 4 11.56 -9.76 21.14
N LEU A 5 12.08 -8.97 20.21
CA LEU A 5 12.12 -7.50 20.28
C LEU A 5 11.02 -6.96 19.36
N ILE A 6 10.07 -6.23 19.91
CA ILE A 6 8.86 -5.78 19.23
C ILE A 6 8.57 -4.33 19.62
N PRO A 7 8.21 -3.43 18.68
CA PRO A 7 7.79 -2.07 19.03
C PRO A 7 6.68 -2.08 20.07
N GLU A 8 6.80 -1.27 21.13
CA GLU A 8 5.94 -1.30 22.31
C GLU A 8 4.46 -1.18 21.96
N PHE A 9 4.10 -0.32 21.02
CA PHE A 9 2.71 -0.07 20.62
C PHE A 9 2.00 -1.27 19.95
N VAL A 10 2.74 -2.32 19.56
CA VAL A 10 2.22 -3.57 19.01
C VAL A 10 2.74 -4.82 19.72
N ALA A 11 3.47 -4.66 20.82
CA ALA A 11 4.02 -5.77 21.58
C ALA A 11 2.93 -6.50 22.37
N PRO A 12 2.70 -7.81 22.11
CA PRO A 12 1.80 -8.58 22.95
C PRO A 12 2.42 -8.85 24.31
N SER A 13 1.59 -8.87 25.37
CA SER A 13 2.03 -9.26 26.71
C SER A 13 2.27 -10.78 26.73
N ALA A 14 3.53 -11.20 26.58
CA ALA A 14 3.90 -12.61 26.56
C ALA A 14 5.33 -12.82 27.10
N PRO A 15 5.65 -13.98 27.72
CA PRO A 15 6.98 -14.26 28.24
C PRO A 15 8.07 -14.13 27.16
N GLY A 16 9.18 -13.47 27.50
CA GLY A 16 10.32 -13.30 26.57
C GLY A 16 10.08 -12.30 25.44
N VAL A 17 8.97 -11.55 25.44
CA VAL A 17 8.73 -10.39 24.60
C VAL A 17 9.22 -9.15 25.34
N ILE A 18 10.05 -8.36 24.70
CA ILE A 18 10.55 -7.08 25.18
C ILE A 18 10.07 -6.01 24.20
N GLY A 19 9.24 -5.09 24.72
CA GLY A 19 8.82 -3.89 24.01
C GLY A 19 9.99 -2.90 23.90
N TYR A 20 10.07 -2.18 22.77
CA TYR A 20 11.02 -1.08 22.60
C TYR A 20 10.36 0.08 21.82
N ASP A 21 10.84 1.28 22.02
CA ASP A 21 10.40 2.49 21.32
C ASP A 21 11.47 3.00 20.33
N GLU A 22 11.15 4.06 19.58
CA GLU A 22 12.04 4.63 18.56
C GLU A 22 13.32 5.27 19.14
N VAL A 23 13.27 5.72 20.41
CA VAL A 23 14.37 6.39 21.09
C VAL A 23 15.22 5.42 21.91
N THR A 24 14.77 4.20 22.14
CA THR A 24 15.51 3.21 22.93
C THR A 24 16.71 2.69 22.13
N GLU A 25 17.90 3.00 22.58
CA GLU A 25 19.10 2.35 22.08
C GLU A 25 19.13 0.89 22.55
N LEU A 26 18.99 -0.04 21.61
CA LEU A 26 19.01 -1.47 21.92
C LEU A 26 20.46 -1.90 22.24
N SER A 27 20.67 -2.35 23.47
CA SER A 27 22.00 -2.78 23.94
C SER A 27 22.51 -4.01 23.16
N ALA A 28 23.82 -4.18 23.09
CA ALA A 28 24.45 -5.34 22.46
C ALA A 28 23.97 -6.68 23.07
N ASP A 29 23.68 -6.71 24.38
CA ASP A 29 23.12 -7.91 25.04
C ASP A 29 21.73 -8.25 24.49
N LEU A 30 20.84 -7.27 24.39
CA LEU A 30 19.49 -7.48 23.83
C LEU A 30 19.55 -7.95 22.37
N LEU A 31 20.36 -7.29 21.54
CA LEU A 31 20.56 -7.69 20.13
C LEU A 31 21.14 -9.09 20.03
N GLY A 32 22.12 -9.43 20.89
CA GLY A 32 22.73 -10.77 20.94
C GLY A 32 21.78 -11.89 21.34
N ARG A 33 20.69 -11.57 22.03
CA ARG A 33 19.68 -12.55 22.48
C ARG A 33 18.44 -12.60 21.60
N CYS A 34 18.33 -11.70 20.61
CA CYS A 34 17.16 -11.59 19.78
C CYS A 34 17.07 -12.74 18.78
N GLY A 35 15.98 -13.53 18.86
CA GLY A 35 15.66 -14.58 17.90
C GLY A 35 14.47 -14.23 17.02
N PHE A 36 13.61 -13.30 17.48
CA PHE A 36 12.47 -12.79 16.72
C PHE A 36 12.46 -11.26 16.78
N PHE A 37 12.50 -10.60 15.63
CA PHE A 37 12.56 -9.15 15.53
C PHE A 37 11.40 -8.57 14.72
N VAL A 38 10.81 -7.49 15.22
CA VAL A 38 9.84 -6.67 14.50
C VAL A 38 10.44 -5.28 14.37
N PRO A 39 10.86 -4.84 13.16
CA PRO A 39 11.31 -3.48 12.93
C PRO A 39 10.21 -2.45 13.18
N HIS A 40 10.60 -1.22 13.52
CA HIS A 40 9.67 -0.09 13.62
C HIS A 40 8.95 0.16 12.29
N TYR A 41 7.69 0.57 12.38
CA TYR A 41 6.83 0.84 11.23
C TYR A 41 6.93 2.30 10.75
N LEU A 42 6.95 3.22 11.70
CA LEU A 42 7.00 4.65 11.48
C LEU A 42 8.31 5.18 12.03
N GLY A 43 8.96 6.08 11.30
CA GLY A 43 10.20 6.74 11.72
C GLY A 43 11.03 7.15 10.51
N PRO A 44 11.91 8.14 10.69
CA PRO A 44 12.75 8.65 9.60
C PRO A 44 13.71 7.57 9.04
N GLU A 45 14.04 6.55 9.85
CA GLU A 45 14.82 5.41 9.39
C GLU A 45 14.21 4.10 9.92
N PRO A 46 13.71 3.22 9.02
CA PRO A 46 13.34 1.87 9.42
C PRO A 46 14.56 1.19 10.05
N ASN A 47 14.44 0.75 11.30
CA ASN A 47 15.56 0.11 11.99
C ASN A 47 15.82 -1.35 11.55
N ALA A 48 15.40 -1.71 10.33
CA ALA A 48 15.69 -3.01 9.72
C ALA A 48 17.20 -3.32 9.64
N HIS A 49 18.06 -2.29 9.52
CA HIS A 49 19.51 -2.43 9.53
C HIS A 49 20.05 -3.10 10.81
N LEU A 50 19.30 -3.05 11.92
CA LEU A 50 19.68 -3.71 13.17
C LEU A 50 19.70 -5.24 13.04
N MET A 51 19.00 -5.83 12.08
CA MET A 51 19.03 -7.27 11.83
C MET A 51 20.44 -7.80 11.63
N ALA A 52 21.32 -7.01 10.99
CA ALA A 52 22.72 -7.37 10.79
C ALA A 52 23.54 -7.46 12.09
N ARG A 53 23.04 -6.89 13.20
CA ARG A 53 23.68 -6.91 14.53
C ARG A 53 23.10 -7.99 15.45
N MET A 54 22.23 -8.86 14.94
CA MET A 54 21.51 -9.90 15.70
C MET A 54 22.01 -11.29 15.31
N PRO A 55 23.09 -11.80 15.92
CA PRO A 55 23.72 -13.05 15.49
C PRO A 55 22.83 -14.31 15.68
N ASN A 56 21.81 -14.23 16.52
CA ASN A 56 20.89 -15.33 16.81
C ASN A 56 19.50 -15.10 16.22
N LEU A 57 19.34 -14.14 15.29
CA LEU A 57 18.06 -13.85 14.65
C LEU A 57 17.62 -15.01 13.74
N GLU A 58 16.43 -15.52 13.97
CA GLU A 58 15.81 -16.58 13.19
C GLU A 58 14.70 -16.06 12.29
N ARG A 59 13.91 -15.09 12.81
CA ARG A 59 12.75 -14.53 12.12
C ARG A 59 12.65 -13.02 12.29
N ALA A 60 12.30 -12.34 11.19
CA ALA A 60 11.92 -10.93 11.20
C ALA A 60 10.50 -10.79 10.65
N GLN A 61 9.65 -10.02 11.33
CA GLN A 61 8.28 -9.72 10.93
C GLN A 61 8.13 -8.24 10.66
N LEU A 62 7.91 -7.87 9.40
CA LEU A 62 7.61 -6.49 9.04
C LEU A 62 6.19 -6.10 9.47
N LEU A 63 5.98 -4.83 9.73
CA LEU A 63 4.67 -4.23 9.99
C LEU A 63 4.04 -3.66 8.70
N THR A 64 4.75 -3.74 7.58
CA THR A 64 4.33 -3.28 6.24
C THR A 64 4.01 -4.46 5.31
N ALA A 65 3.15 -4.23 4.31
CA ALA A 65 2.96 -5.17 3.21
C ALA A 65 4.15 -5.12 2.23
N GLY A 66 4.73 -3.92 2.00
CA GLY A 66 5.97 -3.74 1.26
C GLY A 66 7.16 -4.24 2.07
N PHE A 67 8.13 -4.82 1.41
CA PHE A 67 9.29 -5.43 2.05
C PHE A 67 10.62 -5.08 1.36
N GLU A 68 10.55 -4.36 0.26
CA GLU A 68 11.66 -4.07 -0.65
C GLU A 68 12.82 -3.37 0.08
N ALA A 69 12.48 -2.41 0.93
CA ALA A 69 13.47 -1.64 1.70
C ALA A 69 14.18 -2.46 2.80
N ALA A 70 13.57 -3.55 3.26
CA ALA A 70 14.15 -4.40 4.30
C ALA A 70 15.07 -5.50 3.74
N LEU A 71 14.88 -5.91 2.48
CA LEU A 71 15.63 -7.02 1.86
C LEU A 71 17.16 -6.89 1.97
N PRO A 72 17.78 -5.70 1.76
CA PRO A 72 19.23 -5.57 1.85
C PRO A 72 19.81 -5.86 3.24
N PHE A 73 18.99 -5.85 4.27
CA PHE A 73 19.41 -6.00 5.67
C PHE A 73 19.12 -7.39 6.25
N VAL A 74 18.51 -8.28 5.47
CA VAL A 74 18.16 -9.63 5.95
C VAL A 74 19.40 -10.53 5.96
N PRO A 75 19.84 -11.02 7.13
CA PRO A 75 20.98 -11.92 7.19
C PRO A 75 20.68 -13.28 6.52
N PRO A 76 21.72 -13.99 6.03
CA PRO A 76 21.53 -15.34 5.52
C PRO A 76 20.90 -16.26 6.57
N GLY A 77 19.90 -17.06 6.16
CA GLY A 77 19.20 -18.00 7.03
C GLY A 77 18.06 -17.40 7.85
N VAL A 78 17.86 -16.07 7.84
CA VAL A 78 16.74 -15.41 8.52
C VAL A 78 15.51 -15.43 7.64
N LEU A 79 14.35 -15.80 8.21
CA LEU A 79 13.05 -15.69 7.55
C LEU A 79 12.50 -14.28 7.71
N LEU A 80 12.24 -13.60 6.60
CA LEU A 80 11.54 -12.33 6.57
C LEU A 80 10.08 -12.54 6.19
N SER A 81 9.17 -12.09 7.03
CA SER A 81 7.71 -12.08 6.79
C SER A 81 7.19 -10.66 6.69
N ASN A 82 6.19 -10.43 5.84
CA ASN A 82 5.51 -9.14 5.73
C ASN A 82 4.11 -9.14 6.37
N ALA A 83 3.44 -8.00 6.40
CA ALA A 83 2.15 -7.80 7.08
C ALA A 83 0.96 -7.89 6.12
N VAL A 84 0.87 -8.96 5.31
CA VAL A 84 -0.31 -9.24 4.47
C VAL A 84 -1.58 -9.23 5.32
N GLY A 85 -2.63 -8.55 4.86
CA GLY A 85 -3.95 -8.50 5.52
C GLY A 85 -4.09 -7.42 6.60
N VAL A 86 -2.99 -6.84 7.09
CA VAL A 86 -3.03 -5.85 8.18
C VAL A 86 -3.59 -4.51 7.69
N HIS A 87 -3.17 -4.05 6.52
CA HIS A 87 -3.50 -2.73 5.99
C HIS A 87 -4.62 -2.74 4.95
N ASP A 88 -5.06 -3.90 4.46
CA ASP A 88 -5.96 -4.03 3.32
C ASP A 88 -7.23 -3.20 3.44
N ALA A 89 -7.86 -3.24 4.61
CA ALA A 89 -9.11 -2.53 4.85
C ALA A 89 -8.92 -1.01 4.87
N ALA A 90 -7.88 -0.54 5.56
CA ALA A 90 -7.60 0.89 5.71
C ALA A 90 -7.19 1.53 4.37
N THR A 91 -6.33 0.83 3.61
CA THR A 91 -5.92 1.29 2.28
C THR A 91 -7.09 1.32 1.29
N ALA A 92 -7.98 0.31 1.35
CA ALA A 92 -9.20 0.31 0.54
C ALA A 92 -10.16 1.44 0.92
N GLU A 93 -10.30 1.77 2.19
CA GLU A 93 -11.07 2.92 2.67
C GLU A 93 -10.51 4.24 2.15
N LEU A 94 -9.18 4.42 2.24
CA LEU A 94 -8.52 5.61 1.71
C LEU A 94 -8.74 5.73 0.19
N ALA A 95 -8.62 4.63 -0.57
CA ALA A 95 -8.85 4.62 -2.00
C ALA A 95 -10.27 5.14 -2.35
N ILE A 96 -11.30 4.70 -1.62
CA ILE A 96 -12.67 5.21 -1.78
C ILE A 96 -12.74 6.69 -1.42
N GLY A 97 -12.11 7.10 -0.32
CA GLY A 97 -12.04 8.50 0.09
C GLY A 97 -11.42 9.39 -0.99
N LEU A 98 -10.31 8.96 -1.59
CA LEU A 98 -9.63 9.65 -2.70
C LEU A 98 -10.50 9.73 -3.95
N ILE A 99 -11.18 8.63 -4.31
CA ILE A 99 -12.12 8.58 -5.43
C ILE A 99 -13.24 9.61 -5.21
N LEU A 100 -13.92 9.55 -4.07
CA LEU A 100 -15.04 10.44 -3.76
C LEU A 100 -14.58 11.90 -3.67
N ALA A 101 -13.44 12.18 -3.04
CA ALA A 101 -12.90 13.53 -2.93
C ALA A 101 -12.65 14.13 -4.31
N SER A 102 -11.99 13.38 -5.20
CA SER A 102 -11.69 13.83 -6.57
C SER A 102 -12.93 13.95 -7.44
N LEU A 103 -13.87 12.99 -7.39
CA LEU A 103 -15.07 13.03 -8.21
C LEU A 103 -16.04 14.15 -7.80
N ARG A 104 -16.20 14.37 -6.50
CA ARG A 104 -17.19 15.27 -5.93
C ARG A 104 -16.61 16.69 -5.65
N GLY A 105 -15.33 16.94 -5.93
CA GLY A 105 -14.66 18.22 -5.68
C GLY A 105 -14.59 18.59 -4.19
N ILE A 106 -14.54 17.56 -3.30
CA ILE A 106 -14.45 17.77 -1.85
C ILE A 106 -13.14 18.46 -1.50
N ASP A 107 -12.07 18.10 -2.18
CA ASP A 107 -10.74 18.71 -2.04
C ASP A 107 -10.75 20.21 -2.39
N ASN A 108 -11.44 20.60 -3.47
CA ASN A 108 -11.61 21.99 -3.86
C ASN A 108 -12.46 22.75 -2.83
N ALA A 109 -13.56 22.16 -2.37
CA ALA A 109 -14.41 22.75 -1.34
C ALA A 109 -13.64 22.95 -0.03
N ALA A 110 -12.81 21.97 0.38
CA ALA A 110 -11.97 22.10 1.57
C ALA A 110 -10.95 23.24 1.46
N ARG A 111 -10.31 23.40 0.29
CA ARG A 111 -9.41 24.55 0.03
C ARG A 111 -10.16 25.89 0.07
N ALA A 112 -11.35 25.96 -0.48
CA ALA A 112 -12.16 27.19 -0.52
C ALA A 112 -12.64 27.64 0.88
N MET A 113 -12.73 26.74 1.85
CA MET A 113 -13.04 27.09 3.25
C MET A 113 -12.00 28.07 3.83
N THR A 114 -10.74 27.97 3.44
CA THR A 114 -9.66 28.86 3.93
C THR A 114 -9.86 30.32 3.51
N THR A 115 -10.63 30.56 2.45
CA THR A 115 -10.95 31.87 1.92
C THR A 115 -12.44 32.25 2.08
N ALA A 116 -13.19 31.47 2.90
CA ALA A 116 -14.63 31.66 3.10
C ALA A 116 -15.44 31.72 1.78
N THR A 117 -15.01 30.97 0.77
CA THR A 117 -15.62 30.92 -0.56
C THR A 117 -16.61 29.78 -0.67
N TRP A 118 -17.88 30.10 -0.98
CA TRP A 118 -18.90 29.08 -1.25
C TRP A 118 -18.78 28.58 -2.69
N ILE A 119 -18.29 27.34 -2.86
CA ILE A 119 -18.22 26.69 -4.17
C ILE A 119 -19.51 25.91 -4.41
N HIS A 120 -20.19 26.21 -5.52
CA HIS A 120 -21.34 25.48 -6.01
C HIS A 120 -21.06 25.03 -7.45
N GLY A 121 -21.32 23.75 -7.76
CA GLY A 121 -21.05 23.20 -9.08
C GLY A 121 -21.68 21.84 -9.30
N HIS A 122 -21.62 21.36 -10.53
CA HIS A 122 -22.03 20.03 -10.93
C HIS A 122 -20.80 19.10 -10.90
N HIS A 123 -20.90 17.98 -10.22
CA HIS A 123 -19.81 17.04 -10.01
C HIS A 123 -20.15 15.66 -10.52
N THR A 124 -19.14 14.85 -10.81
CA THR A 124 -19.30 13.48 -11.27
C THR A 124 -19.73 12.57 -10.10
N SER A 125 -20.76 11.75 -10.30
CA SER A 125 -21.12 10.68 -9.35
C SER A 125 -20.19 9.48 -9.49
N LEU A 126 -20.00 8.72 -8.41
CA LEU A 126 -19.36 7.41 -8.46
C LEU A 126 -20.34 6.35 -9.03
N ALA A 127 -21.64 6.46 -8.75
CA ALA A 127 -22.64 5.57 -9.33
C ALA A 127 -22.56 5.52 -10.86
N ASP A 128 -22.82 4.39 -11.45
CA ASP A 128 -22.76 4.10 -12.90
C ASP A 128 -21.36 4.25 -13.51
N ARG A 129 -20.29 4.19 -12.71
CA ARG A 129 -18.90 4.24 -13.20
C ARG A 129 -18.29 2.86 -13.32
N ARG A 130 -17.38 2.72 -14.27
CA ARG A 130 -16.54 1.53 -14.45
C ARG A 130 -15.21 1.72 -13.74
N VAL A 131 -14.96 0.88 -12.74
CA VAL A 131 -13.75 0.91 -11.90
C VAL A 131 -12.87 -0.27 -12.28
N LEU A 132 -11.68 0.01 -12.78
CA LEU A 132 -10.65 -0.96 -13.10
C LEU A 132 -9.62 -0.99 -11.97
N ILE A 133 -9.50 -2.12 -11.26
CA ILE A 133 -8.56 -2.28 -10.15
C ILE A 133 -7.41 -3.17 -10.60
N LEU A 134 -6.21 -2.60 -10.70
CA LEU A 134 -5.00 -3.34 -11.02
C LEU A 134 -4.40 -3.91 -9.73
N GLY A 135 -4.55 -5.22 -9.55
CA GLY A 135 -4.15 -5.97 -8.37
C GLY A 135 -5.36 -6.60 -7.67
N ALA A 136 -5.48 -7.93 -7.78
CA ALA A 136 -6.50 -8.72 -7.09
C ALA A 136 -5.94 -9.38 -5.81
N GLY A 137 -5.05 -8.68 -5.11
CA GLY A 137 -4.54 -9.04 -3.79
C GLY A 137 -5.45 -8.54 -2.67
N GLY A 138 -4.92 -8.46 -1.44
CA GLY A 138 -5.70 -8.08 -0.26
C GLY A 138 -6.37 -6.72 -0.38
N VAL A 139 -5.64 -5.68 -0.79
CA VAL A 139 -6.18 -4.30 -0.96
C VAL A 139 -7.21 -4.26 -2.09
N GLY A 140 -6.89 -4.79 -3.28
CA GLY A 140 -7.81 -4.76 -4.43
C GLY A 140 -9.09 -5.52 -4.15
N SER A 141 -9.01 -6.71 -3.55
CA SER A 141 -10.19 -7.48 -3.13
C SER A 141 -11.00 -6.78 -2.03
N ALA A 142 -10.33 -6.10 -1.09
CA ALA A 142 -11.00 -5.33 -0.05
C ALA A 142 -11.71 -4.10 -0.61
N LEU A 143 -11.11 -3.44 -1.63
CA LEU A 143 -11.70 -2.32 -2.34
C LEU A 143 -12.91 -2.77 -3.17
N SER A 144 -12.78 -3.83 -3.97
CA SER A 144 -13.88 -4.38 -4.77
C SER A 144 -15.11 -4.64 -3.92
N ARG A 145 -14.97 -5.40 -2.83
CA ARG A 145 -16.10 -5.66 -1.91
C ARG A 145 -16.74 -4.41 -1.28
N ARG A 146 -15.97 -3.35 -1.09
CA ARG A 146 -16.51 -2.09 -0.54
C ARG A 146 -17.25 -1.27 -1.59
N LEU A 147 -16.86 -1.43 -2.84
CA LEU A 147 -17.52 -0.77 -3.97
C LEU A 147 -18.88 -1.37 -4.33
N ASP A 148 -19.21 -2.59 -3.90
CA ASP A 148 -20.49 -3.25 -4.17
C ASP A 148 -21.72 -2.38 -3.81
N GLY A 149 -21.59 -1.52 -2.78
CA GLY A 149 -22.65 -0.61 -2.34
C GLY A 149 -22.72 0.73 -3.10
N PHE A 150 -21.86 0.95 -4.12
CA PHE A 150 -21.78 2.23 -4.84
C PHE A 150 -22.39 2.20 -6.24
N GLU A 151 -23.07 1.12 -6.62
CA GLU A 151 -23.70 0.98 -7.95
C GLU A 151 -22.69 1.16 -9.09
N VAL A 152 -21.52 0.52 -8.98
CA VAL A 152 -20.42 0.57 -9.94
C VAL A 152 -20.18 -0.79 -10.58
N GLU A 153 -19.63 -0.76 -11.79
CA GLU A 153 -19.08 -1.97 -12.44
C GLU A 153 -17.59 -2.08 -12.11
N VAL A 154 -17.19 -3.15 -11.39
CA VAL A 154 -15.79 -3.38 -10.97
C VAL A 154 -15.16 -4.47 -11.81
N THR A 155 -14.00 -4.19 -12.40
CA THR A 155 -13.13 -5.19 -13.04
C THR A 155 -11.82 -5.28 -12.27
N LEU A 156 -11.52 -6.47 -11.74
CA LEU A 156 -10.21 -6.79 -11.13
C LEU A 156 -9.25 -7.30 -12.20
N VAL A 157 -7.99 -6.87 -12.13
CA VAL A 157 -6.90 -7.35 -13.00
C VAL A 157 -5.78 -7.95 -12.16
N ALA A 158 -5.29 -9.12 -12.57
CA ALA A 158 -4.12 -9.77 -11.96
C ALA A 158 -3.15 -10.26 -13.04
N ARG A 159 -2.01 -10.84 -12.62
CA ARG A 159 -1.01 -11.39 -13.55
C ARG A 159 -1.62 -12.38 -14.54
N SER A 160 -2.50 -13.24 -14.06
CA SER A 160 -3.21 -14.23 -14.87
C SER A 160 -4.72 -14.20 -14.57
N ARG A 161 -5.51 -14.54 -15.57
CA ARG A 161 -6.97 -14.67 -15.42
C ARG A 161 -7.32 -15.73 -14.38
N ARG A 162 -8.37 -15.45 -13.60
CA ARG A 162 -8.95 -16.35 -12.60
C ARG A 162 -10.47 -16.24 -12.61
N GLY A 163 -11.14 -17.26 -12.08
CA GLY A 163 -12.61 -17.30 -12.05
C GLY A 163 -13.23 -17.67 -13.41
N THR A 164 -14.55 -17.65 -13.46
CA THR A 164 -15.33 -17.95 -14.68
C THR A 164 -15.52 -16.68 -15.49
N VAL A 165 -15.28 -16.72 -16.80
CA VAL A 165 -15.51 -15.57 -17.70
C VAL A 165 -16.97 -15.13 -17.60
N GLY A 166 -17.17 -13.83 -17.31
CA GLY A 166 -18.50 -13.25 -17.10
C GLY A 166 -19.15 -13.59 -15.75
N GLY A 167 -18.42 -14.28 -14.85
CA GLY A 167 -18.89 -14.59 -13.50
C GLY A 167 -18.50 -13.54 -12.45
N PRO A 168 -19.13 -13.57 -11.27
CA PRO A 168 -18.87 -12.60 -10.20
C PRO A 168 -17.46 -12.66 -9.63
N ASP A 169 -16.75 -13.78 -9.83
CA ASP A 169 -15.36 -13.99 -9.36
C ASP A 169 -14.33 -13.80 -10.47
N GLU A 170 -14.72 -13.21 -11.60
CA GLU A 170 -13.82 -13.02 -12.72
C GLU A 170 -12.73 -11.99 -12.39
N VAL A 171 -11.48 -12.39 -12.61
CA VAL A 171 -10.30 -11.52 -12.58
C VAL A 171 -9.65 -11.58 -13.95
N ALA A 172 -9.60 -10.47 -14.66
CA ALA A 172 -8.96 -10.36 -15.97
C ALA A 172 -7.42 -10.53 -15.87
N ALA A 173 -6.79 -10.93 -16.97
CA ALA A 173 -5.33 -11.01 -17.03
C ALA A 173 -4.72 -9.63 -17.35
N MET A 174 -3.47 -9.40 -16.89
CA MET A 174 -2.72 -8.20 -17.23
C MET A 174 -2.54 -8.01 -18.75
N SER A 175 -2.50 -9.09 -19.52
CA SER A 175 -2.43 -9.02 -21.00
C SER A 175 -3.68 -8.42 -21.66
N GLU A 176 -4.78 -8.30 -20.94
CA GLU A 176 -6.05 -7.72 -21.43
C GLU A 176 -6.18 -6.22 -21.10
N LEU A 177 -5.22 -5.70 -20.33
CA LEU A 177 -5.26 -4.34 -19.79
C LEU A 177 -5.45 -3.27 -20.86
N GLU A 178 -4.76 -3.39 -22.01
CA GLU A 178 -4.87 -2.42 -23.08
C GLU A 178 -6.30 -2.29 -23.65
N GLY A 179 -7.06 -3.37 -23.65
CA GLY A 179 -8.47 -3.38 -24.08
C GLY A 179 -9.44 -2.85 -23.03
N LEU A 180 -9.06 -2.92 -21.73
CA LEU A 180 -9.90 -2.49 -20.62
C LEU A 180 -9.77 -0.98 -20.32
N LEU A 181 -8.57 -0.40 -20.48
CA LEU A 181 -8.28 1.00 -20.16
C LEU A 181 -9.22 2.03 -20.82
N PRO A 182 -9.56 1.94 -22.14
CA PRO A 182 -10.40 2.95 -22.78
C PRO A 182 -11.83 3.01 -22.24
N SER A 183 -12.27 1.93 -21.60
CA SER A 183 -13.62 1.84 -21.05
C SER A 183 -13.70 2.25 -19.57
N ALA A 184 -12.58 2.33 -18.85
CA ALA A 184 -12.54 2.61 -17.43
C ALA A 184 -12.72 4.11 -17.15
N ASP A 185 -13.65 4.44 -16.25
CA ASP A 185 -13.82 5.80 -15.72
C ASP A 185 -12.82 6.09 -14.58
N ILE A 186 -12.45 5.04 -13.84
CA ILE A 186 -11.53 5.09 -12.71
C ILE A 186 -10.57 3.90 -12.81
N VAL A 187 -9.28 4.15 -12.71
CA VAL A 187 -8.23 3.13 -12.65
C VAL A 187 -7.55 3.22 -11.29
N VAL A 188 -7.56 2.12 -10.53
CA VAL A 188 -6.94 2.05 -9.20
C VAL A 188 -5.76 1.10 -9.23
N LEU A 189 -4.59 1.58 -8.80
CA LEU A 189 -3.39 0.78 -8.65
C LEU A 189 -3.33 0.23 -7.23
N ALA A 190 -3.40 -1.11 -7.09
CA ALA A 190 -3.36 -1.86 -5.84
C ALA A 190 -2.47 -3.12 -5.97
N LEU A 191 -1.39 -3.01 -6.72
CA LEU A 191 -0.45 -4.09 -7.05
C LEU A 191 0.92 -3.88 -6.38
N PRO A 192 1.72 -4.93 -6.16
CA PRO A 192 3.05 -4.79 -5.59
C PRO A 192 4.01 -4.14 -6.60
N LEU A 193 5.08 -3.53 -6.09
CA LEU A 193 6.19 -3.07 -6.90
C LEU A 193 7.11 -4.26 -7.22
N THR A 194 7.22 -4.57 -8.49
CA THR A 194 8.12 -5.60 -9.04
C THR A 194 8.84 -5.02 -10.27
N ASN A 195 9.75 -5.79 -10.86
CA ASN A 195 10.39 -5.37 -12.10
C ASN A 195 9.37 -5.16 -13.24
N GLU A 196 8.29 -5.97 -13.25
CA GLU A 196 7.24 -5.90 -14.29
C GLU A 196 6.26 -4.75 -14.05
N THR A 197 6.10 -4.29 -12.80
CA THR A 197 5.15 -3.22 -12.46
C THR A 197 5.80 -1.85 -12.27
N ARG A 198 7.12 -1.80 -12.19
CA ARG A 198 7.87 -0.53 -12.17
C ARG A 198 7.69 0.21 -13.49
N GLY A 199 7.17 1.44 -13.42
CA GLY A 199 6.89 2.26 -14.59
C GLY A 199 5.80 1.68 -15.50
N LEU A 200 4.93 0.81 -14.99
CA LEU A 200 3.79 0.24 -15.72
C LEU A 200 2.87 1.34 -16.26
N VAL A 201 2.66 2.39 -15.47
CA VAL A 201 1.88 3.56 -15.87
C VAL A 201 2.84 4.58 -16.49
N ASP A 202 3.02 4.46 -17.78
CA ASP A 202 3.82 5.34 -18.64
C ASP A 202 2.92 6.21 -19.54
N ALA A 203 3.51 7.00 -20.41
CA ALA A 203 2.80 7.86 -21.35
C ALA A 203 1.83 7.08 -22.25
N ALA A 204 2.18 5.86 -22.67
CA ALA A 204 1.31 5.03 -23.52
C ALA A 204 0.10 4.52 -22.75
N PHE A 205 0.30 4.10 -21.50
CA PHE A 205 -0.79 3.74 -20.59
C PHE A 205 -1.75 4.92 -20.37
N LEU A 206 -1.20 6.08 -20.00
CA LEU A 206 -1.98 7.30 -19.73
C LEU A 206 -2.74 7.78 -20.97
N ALA A 207 -2.14 7.65 -22.16
CA ALA A 207 -2.79 7.98 -23.43
C ALA A 207 -3.97 7.05 -23.76
N ARG A 208 -3.93 5.78 -23.31
CA ARG A 208 -5.03 4.81 -23.49
C ARG A 208 -6.15 4.97 -22.49
N MET A 209 -5.92 5.58 -21.34
CA MET A 209 -6.97 5.90 -20.39
C MET A 209 -8.02 6.79 -21.05
N ARG A 210 -9.28 6.60 -20.67
CA ARG A 210 -10.37 7.45 -21.12
C ARG A 210 -10.12 8.93 -20.74
N GLU A 211 -10.40 9.85 -21.65
CA GLU A 211 -10.30 11.27 -21.34
C GLU A 211 -11.20 11.67 -20.16
N GLY A 212 -10.67 12.46 -19.22
CA GLY A 212 -11.33 12.86 -17.98
C GLY A 212 -11.42 11.77 -16.92
N SER A 213 -10.88 10.56 -17.16
CA SER A 213 -10.85 9.48 -16.16
C SER A 213 -9.93 9.81 -14.98
N LEU A 214 -10.08 9.07 -13.89
CA LEU A 214 -9.33 9.23 -12.66
C LEU A 214 -8.33 8.08 -12.47
N LEU A 215 -7.05 8.40 -12.30
CA LEU A 215 -6.02 7.47 -11.82
C LEU A 215 -5.90 7.58 -10.31
N VAL A 216 -5.98 6.46 -9.59
CA VAL A 216 -5.76 6.41 -8.13
C VAL A 216 -4.57 5.49 -7.84
N ASN A 217 -3.56 5.99 -7.14
CA ASN A 217 -2.42 5.18 -6.74
C ASN A 217 -2.36 5.01 -5.22
N VAL A 218 -2.70 3.81 -4.75
CA VAL A 218 -2.55 3.37 -3.35
C VAL A 218 -1.59 2.16 -3.25
N ALA A 219 -0.76 1.97 -4.29
CA ALA A 219 0.22 0.90 -4.39
C ALA A 219 1.62 1.37 -3.97
N ARG A 220 2.44 1.79 -4.94
CA ARG A 220 3.79 2.37 -4.77
C ARG A 220 4.01 3.46 -5.81
N GLY A 221 4.74 4.52 -5.43
CA GLY A 221 5.08 5.63 -6.33
C GLY A 221 5.71 5.18 -7.65
N PRO A 222 6.79 4.38 -7.62
CA PRO A 222 7.49 3.94 -8.82
C PRO A 222 6.71 3.03 -9.80
N VAL A 223 5.47 2.69 -9.51
CA VAL A 223 4.56 2.05 -10.49
C VAL A 223 4.18 3.04 -11.59
N VAL A 224 4.18 4.32 -11.28
CA VAL A 224 3.87 5.41 -12.21
C VAL A 224 5.17 6.12 -12.60
N ARG A 225 5.33 6.40 -13.87
CA ARG A 225 6.37 7.31 -14.36
C ARG A 225 5.93 8.74 -14.08
N THR A 226 6.59 9.38 -13.13
CA THR A 226 6.16 10.67 -12.58
C THR A 226 6.12 11.76 -13.65
N ASP A 227 7.13 11.84 -14.54
CA ASP A 227 7.18 12.85 -15.62
C ASP A 227 6.02 12.68 -16.60
N ASP A 228 5.71 11.44 -16.99
CA ASP A 228 4.59 11.14 -17.90
C ASP A 228 3.24 11.53 -17.26
N LEU A 229 3.10 11.29 -15.95
CA LEU A 229 1.90 11.69 -15.20
C LEU A 229 1.77 13.22 -15.13
N VAL A 230 2.86 13.95 -14.88
CA VAL A 230 2.88 15.42 -14.86
C VAL A 230 2.39 15.97 -16.19
N GLU A 231 2.89 15.45 -17.32
CA GLU A 231 2.47 15.87 -18.67
C GLU A 231 0.97 15.59 -18.91
N ALA A 232 0.49 14.39 -18.55
CA ALA A 232 -0.91 14.02 -18.69
C ALA A 232 -1.87 14.87 -17.85
N LEU A 233 -1.44 15.29 -16.65
CA LEU A 233 -2.21 16.18 -15.78
C LEU A 233 -2.21 17.62 -16.29
N GLN A 234 -1.05 18.14 -16.71
CA GLN A 234 -0.93 19.49 -17.25
C GLN A 234 -1.73 19.71 -18.54
N SER A 235 -1.81 18.66 -19.37
CA SER A 235 -2.68 18.69 -20.57
C SER A 235 -4.19 18.63 -20.24
N GLY A 236 -4.54 18.35 -18.99
CA GLY A 236 -5.94 18.18 -18.56
C GLY A 236 -6.58 16.87 -19.02
N ARG A 237 -5.80 15.94 -19.60
CA ARG A 237 -6.32 14.70 -20.16
C ARG A 237 -6.95 13.79 -19.12
N ILE A 238 -6.36 13.72 -17.93
CA ILE A 238 -6.83 12.88 -16.82
C ILE A 238 -6.84 13.65 -15.50
N ARG A 239 -7.39 13.02 -14.48
CA ARG A 239 -7.27 13.42 -13.07
C ARG A 239 -6.47 12.36 -12.32
N ALA A 240 -5.85 12.72 -11.20
CA ALA A 240 -5.17 11.75 -10.34
C ALA A 240 -5.41 12.00 -8.84
N ALA A 241 -5.34 10.91 -8.08
CA ALA A 241 -5.30 10.91 -6.62
C ALA A 241 -4.23 9.92 -6.15
N LEU A 242 -3.22 10.43 -5.45
CA LEU A 242 -2.02 9.69 -5.11
C LEU A 242 -1.86 9.61 -3.59
N ASP A 243 -1.78 8.42 -3.05
CA ASP A 243 -1.32 8.22 -1.67
C ASP A 243 0.20 8.03 -1.61
N VAL A 244 0.80 7.63 -2.72
CA VAL A 244 2.22 7.37 -2.86
C VAL A 244 2.79 8.06 -4.11
N THR A 245 4.03 8.54 -4.01
CA THR A 245 4.73 9.30 -5.08
C THR A 245 6.13 8.74 -5.32
N ASP A 246 6.76 9.17 -6.41
CA ASP A 246 8.17 8.93 -6.68
C ASP A 246 8.80 10.25 -7.17
N PRO A 247 9.73 10.85 -6.39
CA PRO A 247 10.26 10.40 -5.09
C PRO A 247 9.26 10.48 -3.93
N GLU A 248 9.60 9.79 -2.82
CA GLU A 248 8.85 9.84 -1.56
C GLU A 248 9.83 9.99 -0.38
N PRO A 249 9.70 11.03 0.49
CA PRO A 249 8.72 12.13 0.41
C PRO A 249 8.86 12.98 -0.84
N LEU A 250 7.73 13.56 -1.31
CA LEU A 250 7.74 14.44 -2.47
C LEU A 250 8.40 15.79 -2.11
N PRO A 251 9.48 16.22 -2.80
CA PRO A 251 10.15 17.50 -2.55
C PRO A 251 9.20 18.69 -2.70
N ALA A 252 9.42 19.74 -1.91
CA ALA A 252 8.53 20.91 -1.85
C ALA A 252 8.44 21.69 -3.18
N ASP A 253 9.46 21.61 -4.03
CA ASP A 253 9.54 22.25 -5.34
C ASP A 253 9.13 21.35 -6.51
N HIS A 254 8.63 20.14 -6.22
CA HIS A 254 8.29 19.15 -7.24
C HIS A 254 7.06 19.60 -8.08
N ALA A 255 7.11 19.35 -9.40
CA ALA A 255 6.09 19.77 -10.36
C ALA A 255 4.68 19.24 -10.06
N LEU A 256 4.54 18.06 -9.44
CA LEU A 256 3.26 17.49 -9.05
C LEU A 256 2.43 18.42 -8.16
N TRP A 257 3.06 19.22 -7.28
CA TRP A 257 2.33 20.16 -6.42
C TRP A 257 1.55 21.23 -7.19
N GLN A 258 1.96 21.51 -8.43
CA GLN A 258 1.35 22.51 -9.30
C GLN A 258 0.42 21.92 -10.36
N CYS A 259 0.29 20.59 -10.41
CA CYS A 259 -0.57 19.95 -11.40
C CYS A 259 -2.05 20.20 -11.10
N PRO A 260 -2.86 20.52 -12.13
CA PRO A 260 -4.31 20.61 -11.99
C PRO A 260 -4.92 19.23 -11.76
N ASN A 261 -6.10 19.17 -11.16
CA ASN A 261 -6.88 17.94 -10.99
C ASN A 261 -6.13 16.81 -10.25
N LEU A 262 -5.23 17.17 -9.34
CA LEU A 262 -4.44 16.26 -8.53
C LEU A 262 -4.76 16.42 -7.04
N LEU A 263 -4.98 15.29 -6.38
CA LEU A 263 -5.06 15.16 -4.93
C LEU A 263 -3.92 14.27 -4.45
N ILE A 264 -3.16 14.72 -3.45
CA ILE A 264 -2.06 13.94 -2.85
C ILE A 264 -2.32 13.77 -1.36
N THR A 265 -2.13 12.55 -0.87
CA THR A 265 -2.00 12.22 0.54
C THR A 265 -0.60 11.65 0.81
N GLY A 266 -0.08 11.83 2.03
CA GLY A 266 1.31 11.49 2.37
C GLY A 266 1.45 10.06 2.88
N HIS A 267 1.15 9.04 2.06
CA HIS A 267 1.24 7.62 2.37
C HIS A 267 0.44 7.24 3.64
N LEU A 268 -0.83 7.62 3.66
CA LEU A 268 -1.72 7.45 4.82
C LEU A 268 -2.46 6.11 4.84
N GLY A 269 -2.41 5.32 3.75
CA GLY A 269 -3.24 4.13 3.55
C GLY A 269 -3.21 3.12 4.70
N GLY A 270 -2.04 2.94 5.34
CA GLY A 270 -1.87 2.04 6.49
C GLY A 270 -2.01 2.71 7.86
N ASN A 271 -1.93 4.03 7.95
CA ASN A 271 -1.77 4.79 9.18
C ASN A 271 -3.12 5.09 9.86
N THR A 272 -3.75 4.08 10.42
CA THR A 272 -5.08 4.17 11.00
C THR A 272 -5.18 3.47 12.35
N THR A 273 -6.25 3.77 13.10
CA THR A 273 -6.56 3.10 14.38
C THR A 273 -6.83 1.59 14.22
N SER A 274 -7.08 1.11 13.01
CA SER A 274 -7.28 -0.31 12.74
C SER A 274 -5.96 -1.09 12.65
N PHE A 275 -4.82 -0.40 12.50
CA PHE A 275 -3.51 -1.02 12.35
C PHE A 275 -3.04 -1.76 13.60
N PRO A 276 -2.89 -1.13 14.79
CA PRO A 276 -2.31 -1.81 15.95
C PRO A 276 -3.00 -3.12 16.32
N PRO A 277 -4.34 -3.20 16.42
CA PRO A 277 -5.00 -4.46 16.81
C PRO A 277 -4.82 -5.58 15.77
N ARG A 278 -4.66 -5.25 14.48
CA ARG A 278 -4.37 -6.24 13.43
C ARG A 278 -2.93 -6.70 13.45
N ALA A 279 -2.00 -5.77 13.65
CA ALA A 279 -0.58 -6.08 13.81
C ALA A 279 -0.35 -6.99 15.03
N ILE A 280 -0.95 -6.67 16.18
CA ILE A 280 -0.86 -7.49 17.39
C ILE A 280 -1.34 -8.92 17.14
N ARG A 281 -2.46 -9.12 16.44
CA ARG A 281 -2.95 -10.47 16.09
C ARG A 281 -1.95 -11.24 15.22
N LEU A 282 -1.40 -10.59 14.19
CA LEU A 282 -0.39 -11.20 13.32
C LEU A 282 0.86 -11.57 14.11
N ILE A 283 1.40 -10.63 14.89
CA ILE A 283 2.60 -10.84 15.70
C ILE A 283 2.39 -11.97 16.71
N THR A 284 1.24 -12.00 17.38
CA THR A 284 0.91 -13.05 18.36
C THR A 284 0.92 -14.43 17.71
N GLU A 285 0.33 -14.58 16.53
CA GLU A 285 0.34 -15.85 15.80
C GLU A 285 1.75 -16.22 15.29
N GLN A 286 2.52 -15.25 14.79
CA GLN A 286 3.90 -15.47 14.37
C GLN A 286 4.82 -15.89 15.53
N LEU A 287 4.65 -15.28 16.72
CA LEU A 287 5.36 -15.65 17.94
C LEU A 287 5.00 -17.07 18.39
N ARG A 288 3.70 -17.42 18.34
CA ARG A 288 3.25 -18.78 18.67
C ARG A 288 3.92 -19.79 17.76
N ARG A 289 3.91 -19.54 16.45
CA ARG A 289 4.55 -20.39 15.43
C ARG A 289 6.05 -20.49 15.63
N TRP A 290 6.73 -19.38 15.88
CA TRP A 290 8.16 -19.38 16.13
C TRP A 290 8.52 -20.28 17.31
N ARG A 291 7.82 -20.16 18.43
CA ARG A 291 8.05 -20.94 19.64
C ARG A 291 7.75 -22.43 19.46
N ALA A 292 6.78 -22.75 18.62
CA ALA A 292 6.38 -24.12 18.31
C ALA A 292 7.24 -24.77 17.21
N GLY A 293 8.18 -24.03 16.58
CA GLY A 293 8.93 -24.52 15.42
C GLY A 293 8.07 -24.71 14.16
N GLU A 294 6.88 -24.08 14.11
CA GLU A 294 5.99 -24.15 12.96
C GLU A 294 6.43 -23.19 11.84
N PRO A 295 6.05 -23.45 10.56
CA PRO A 295 6.33 -22.55 9.46
C PRO A 295 5.78 -21.12 9.71
N ALA A 296 6.57 -20.09 9.34
CA ALA A 296 6.14 -18.71 9.42
C ALA A 296 5.08 -18.38 8.35
N LEU A 297 4.19 -17.43 8.65
CA LEU A 297 3.22 -16.89 7.69
C LEU A 297 3.87 -15.79 6.83
N HIS A 298 3.41 -15.65 5.59
CA HIS A 298 3.73 -14.52 4.70
C HIS A 298 5.23 -14.29 4.50
N VAL A 299 5.99 -15.37 4.35
CA VAL A 299 7.44 -15.31 4.10
C VAL A 299 7.71 -14.71 2.73
N VAL A 300 8.55 -13.68 2.69
CA VAL A 300 8.96 -12.95 1.47
C VAL A 300 10.45 -13.11 1.16
N ALA A 301 11.25 -13.52 2.15
CA ALA A 301 12.66 -13.89 1.96
C ALA A 301 13.07 -14.96 2.98
N GLY A 302 14.13 -15.70 2.66
CA GLY A 302 14.55 -16.89 3.41
C GLY A 302 13.79 -18.15 2.96
N VAL A 303 14.19 -19.32 3.50
CA VAL A 303 13.55 -20.61 3.21
C VAL A 303 12.72 -21.02 4.42
N ASN A 304 11.42 -21.18 4.23
CA ASN A 304 10.53 -21.69 5.28
C ASN A 304 10.79 -23.19 5.44
N PRO A 305 11.09 -23.70 6.64
CA PRO A 305 11.38 -25.13 6.87
C PRO A 305 10.18 -26.02 6.57
#